data_fa579c4f5ad47a975f2296c1ddc31be2
#
_entry.id   fa579c4f5ad47a975f2296c1ddc31be2
#
_cell.length_a   1.000
_cell.length_b   1.000
_cell.length_c   1.000
_cell.angle_alpha   90.00
_cell.angle_beta   90.00
_cell.angle_gamma   90.00
#
_symmetry.space_group_name_H-M   'P 1'
#
loop_
_entity.id
_entity.type
_entity.pdbx_description
1 polymer ?
#
loop_
_entity_poly.entity_id
_entity_poly.type
_entity_poly.pdbx_seq_one_letter_code
_entity_poly.pdbx_strand_id
1 'polypeptide(L)'
;MGEGHYGRHGTLGIATPQANVTAETEFRALLPRGVACATVRMASDEPLPEDRLRAYFTDIGQTLDRFDTLVMGAVGLACTGSSYLLGHASVEASLATLSARRQQSVISAAAAIERALNQIGARSIALIC
;
A
#
# COMPACT_ATOMS: atom_id res chain seq x y z
N MET A 1 -16.09 -23.31 20.57
CA MET A 1 -15.02 -22.83 19.64
C MET A 1 -15.14 -21.32 19.57
N GLY A 2 -14.15 -20.58 20.03
CA GLY A 2 -14.17 -19.14 19.97
C GLY A 2 -14.26 -18.68 18.53
N GLU A 3 -15.27 -17.89 18.21
CA GLU A 3 -15.35 -17.20 16.93
C GLU A 3 -14.05 -16.44 16.73
N GLY A 4 -13.29 -16.81 15.72
CA GLY A 4 -12.02 -16.17 15.42
C GLY A 4 -12.25 -14.68 15.17
N HIS A 5 -11.77 -13.86 16.09
CA HIS A 5 -11.92 -12.41 16.00
C HIS A 5 -11.05 -11.78 14.90
N TYR A 6 -10.41 -12.60 14.08
CA TYR A 6 -9.51 -12.14 13.02
C TYR A 6 -10.30 -11.69 11.79
N GLY A 7 -10.22 -10.41 11.47
CA GLY A 7 -10.82 -9.87 10.25
C GLY A 7 -12.35 -9.82 10.22
N ARG A 8 -13.05 -9.88 11.36
CA ARG A 8 -14.53 -9.81 11.39
C ARG A 8 -15.10 -8.52 10.77
N HIS A 9 -14.30 -7.46 10.72
CA HIS A 9 -14.65 -6.18 10.11
C HIS A 9 -13.92 -5.97 8.77
N GLY A 10 -13.29 -7.00 8.25
CA GLY A 10 -12.56 -7.00 6.97
C GLY A 10 -11.06 -7.18 7.14
N THR A 11 -10.40 -7.33 6.01
CA THR A 11 -8.94 -7.47 5.93
C THR A 11 -8.38 -6.36 5.04
N LEU A 12 -7.32 -5.70 5.48
CA LEU A 12 -6.53 -4.78 4.69
C LEU A 12 -5.29 -5.51 4.16
N GLY A 13 -5.06 -5.43 2.86
CA GLY A 13 -3.80 -5.87 2.25
C GLY A 13 -2.78 -4.74 2.27
N ILE A 14 -1.51 -5.06 2.48
CA ILE A 14 -0.40 -4.11 2.41
C ILE A 14 0.71 -4.68 1.54
N ALA A 15 1.09 -3.94 0.51
CA ALA A 15 2.31 -4.19 -0.24
C ALA A 15 3.39 -3.21 0.24
N THR A 16 4.47 -3.73 0.79
CA THR A 16 5.55 -2.94 1.40
C THR A 16 6.91 -3.32 0.79
N PRO A 17 7.87 -2.38 0.68
CA PRO A 17 9.23 -2.71 0.25
C PRO A 17 9.84 -3.86 1.05
N GLN A 18 10.68 -4.65 0.40
CA GLN A 18 11.25 -5.89 0.95
C GLN A 18 11.98 -5.71 2.29
N ALA A 19 12.59 -4.57 2.52
CA ALA A 19 13.34 -4.26 3.74
C ALA A 19 12.57 -3.39 4.75
N ASN A 20 11.34 -2.99 4.44
CA ASN A 20 10.55 -2.14 5.33
C ASN A 20 9.82 -2.99 6.38
N VAL A 21 10.26 -2.93 7.62
CA VAL A 21 9.64 -3.62 8.75
C VAL A 21 8.66 -2.72 9.53
N THR A 22 8.72 -1.41 9.29
CA THR A 22 7.96 -0.40 10.05
C THR A 22 6.48 -0.45 9.69
N ALA A 23 6.15 -0.51 8.39
CA ALA A 23 4.78 -0.46 7.91
C ALA A 23 3.88 -1.51 8.57
N GLU A 24 4.32 -2.76 8.66
CA GLU A 24 3.53 -3.84 9.27
C GLU A 24 3.22 -3.58 10.74
N THR A 25 4.21 -3.11 11.47
CA THR A 25 4.10 -2.83 12.90
C THR A 25 3.15 -1.67 13.15
N GLU A 26 3.28 -0.59 12.37
CA GLU A 26 2.45 0.61 12.50
C GLU A 26 0.99 0.33 12.09
N PHE A 27 0.76 -0.38 10.97
CA PHE A 27 -0.59 -0.76 10.58
C PHE A 27 -1.27 -1.60 11.66
N ARG A 28 -0.58 -2.58 12.25
CA ARG A 28 -1.15 -3.39 13.34
C ARG A 28 -1.50 -2.56 14.57
N ALA A 29 -0.73 -1.52 14.86
CA ALA A 29 -0.99 -0.63 15.99
C ALA A 29 -2.15 0.34 15.72
N LEU A 30 -2.34 0.79 14.48
CA LEU A 30 -3.30 1.82 14.10
C LEU A 30 -4.65 1.26 13.63
N LEU A 31 -4.70 0.03 13.13
CA LEU A 31 -5.94 -0.57 12.63
C LEU A 31 -6.96 -0.76 13.75
N PRO A 32 -8.25 -0.50 13.48
CA PRO A 32 -9.32 -0.76 14.43
C PRO A 32 -9.38 -2.24 14.82
N ARG A 33 -9.84 -2.50 16.05
CA ARG A 33 -10.07 -3.88 16.52
C ARG A 33 -11.02 -4.61 15.57
N GLY A 34 -10.65 -5.81 15.17
CA GLY A 34 -11.42 -6.65 14.26
C GLY A 34 -11.12 -6.45 12.78
N VAL A 35 -10.25 -5.50 12.41
CA VAL A 35 -9.67 -5.42 11.06
C VAL A 35 -8.36 -6.21 11.06
N ALA A 36 -8.24 -7.18 10.16
CA ALA A 36 -7.02 -7.93 9.94
C ALA A 36 -6.10 -7.20 8.94
N CYS A 37 -4.81 -7.49 9.02
CA CYS A 37 -3.82 -7.01 8.08
C CYS A 37 -3.04 -8.19 7.50
N ALA A 38 -2.99 -8.26 6.17
CA ALA A 38 -2.15 -9.19 5.44
C ALA A 38 -1.09 -8.41 4.66
N THR A 39 0.13 -8.93 4.60
CA THR A 39 1.24 -8.21 3.99
C THR A 39 1.92 -9.05 2.92
N VAL A 40 2.23 -8.43 1.78
CA VAL A 40 3.15 -8.96 0.76
C VAL A 40 4.34 -8.03 0.59
N ARG A 41 5.48 -8.60 0.23
CA ARG A 41 6.72 -7.85 -0.01
C ARG A 41 6.87 -7.52 -1.49
N MET A 42 7.06 -6.24 -1.81
CA MET A 42 7.59 -5.81 -3.09
C MET A 42 9.09 -6.09 -3.07
N ALA A 43 9.55 -6.98 -3.92
CA ALA A 43 10.94 -7.43 -3.99
C ALA A 43 11.56 -7.07 -5.33
N SER A 44 12.86 -6.77 -5.33
CA SER A 44 13.65 -6.51 -6.52
C SER A 44 15.11 -6.82 -6.25
N ASP A 45 15.79 -7.40 -7.22
CA ASP A 45 17.23 -7.67 -7.18
C ASP A 45 18.07 -6.53 -7.78
N GLU A 46 17.42 -5.43 -8.19
CA GLU A 46 18.11 -4.26 -8.74
C GLU A 46 19.09 -3.67 -7.72
N PRO A 47 20.34 -3.42 -8.12
CA PRO A 47 21.38 -2.93 -7.20
C PRO A 47 21.18 -1.48 -6.78
N LEU A 48 20.65 -0.64 -7.69
CA LEU A 48 20.44 0.78 -7.42
C LEU A 48 19.09 1.03 -6.78
N PRO A 49 19.01 1.88 -5.75
CA PRO A 49 17.75 2.19 -5.05
C PRO A 49 16.64 2.70 -5.98
N GLU A 50 16.98 3.56 -6.94
CA GLU A 50 16.01 4.11 -7.88
C GLU A 50 15.41 3.05 -8.80
N ASP A 51 16.24 2.15 -9.34
CA ASP A 51 15.79 1.06 -10.21
C ASP A 51 14.93 0.07 -9.41
N ARG A 52 15.29 -0.17 -8.16
CA ARG A 52 14.49 -0.98 -7.23
C ARG A 52 13.11 -0.37 -6.99
N LEU A 53 13.02 0.94 -6.78
CA LEU A 53 11.74 1.64 -6.61
C LEU A 53 10.87 1.58 -7.87
N ARG A 54 11.48 1.64 -9.07
CA ARG A 54 10.78 1.46 -10.35
C ARG A 54 10.26 0.03 -10.49
N ALA A 55 11.10 -0.96 -10.21
CA ALA A 55 10.75 -2.37 -10.27
C ALA A 55 9.58 -2.71 -9.33
N TYR A 56 9.57 -2.20 -8.11
CA TYR A 56 8.45 -2.40 -7.18
C TYR A 56 7.11 -2.00 -7.79
N PHE A 57 7.08 -0.91 -8.54
CA PHE A 57 5.84 -0.44 -9.16
C PHE A 57 5.52 -1.19 -10.45
N THR A 58 6.52 -1.49 -11.27
CA THR A 58 6.34 -2.26 -12.51
C THR A 58 5.76 -3.64 -12.23
N ASP A 59 6.22 -4.30 -11.17
CA ASP A 59 5.84 -5.64 -10.81
C ASP A 59 4.69 -5.71 -9.79
N ILE A 60 4.04 -4.56 -9.54
CA ILE A 60 3.02 -4.48 -8.48
C ILE A 60 1.87 -5.46 -8.71
N GLY A 61 1.44 -5.68 -9.94
CA GLY A 61 0.40 -6.65 -10.28
C GLY A 61 0.76 -8.05 -9.80
N GLN A 62 1.96 -8.53 -10.12
CA GLN A 62 2.46 -9.83 -9.69
C GLN A 62 2.66 -9.90 -8.17
N THR A 63 3.09 -8.79 -7.57
CA THR A 63 3.21 -8.72 -6.10
C THR A 63 1.86 -8.91 -5.43
N LEU A 64 0.81 -8.28 -5.94
CA LEU A 64 -0.54 -8.42 -5.39
C LEU A 64 -1.16 -9.80 -5.65
N ASP A 65 -0.75 -10.52 -6.69
CA ASP A 65 -1.19 -11.90 -6.94
C ASP A 65 -0.76 -12.86 -5.82
N ARG A 66 0.24 -12.51 -5.04
CA ARG A 66 0.68 -13.29 -3.87
C ARG A 66 -0.31 -13.29 -2.70
N PHE A 67 -1.32 -12.44 -2.72
CA PHE A 67 -2.43 -12.54 -1.78
C PHE A 67 -3.38 -13.69 -2.10
N ASP A 68 -3.23 -14.28 -3.30
CA ASP A 68 -4.00 -15.43 -3.77
C ASP A 68 -5.52 -15.20 -3.65
N THR A 69 -6.22 -16.09 -3.00
CA THR A 69 -7.68 -16.04 -2.82
C THR A 69 -8.15 -15.20 -1.63
N LEU A 70 -7.24 -14.52 -0.94
CA LEU A 70 -7.58 -13.70 0.22
C LEU A 70 -8.49 -12.53 -0.17
N VAL A 71 -9.68 -12.50 0.43
CA VAL A 71 -10.63 -11.39 0.24
C VAL A 71 -10.23 -10.21 1.12
N MET A 72 -9.99 -9.07 0.50
CA MET A 72 -9.57 -7.85 1.17
C MET A 72 -10.48 -6.69 0.77
N GLY A 73 -10.77 -5.79 1.71
CA GLY A 73 -11.54 -4.57 1.43
C GLY A 73 -10.78 -3.54 0.58
N ALA A 74 -9.47 -3.44 0.81
CA ALA A 74 -8.57 -2.59 0.06
C ALA A 74 -7.12 -3.07 0.18
N VAL A 75 -6.25 -2.58 -0.70
CA VAL A 75 -4.80 -2.78 -0.62
C VAL A 75 -4.10 -1.42 -0.60
N GLY A 76 -3.22 -1.22 0.37
CA GLY A 76 -2.33 -0.08 0.46
C GLY A 76 -0.93 -0.40 -0.07
N LEU A 77 -0.38 0.50 -0.90
CA LEU A 77 1.02 0.44 -1.31
C LEU A 77 1.84 1.32 -0.37
N ALA A 78 2.55 0.71 0.57
CA ALA A 78 3.32 1.38 1.61
C ALA A 78 4.73 1.77 1.10
N CYS A 79 4.77 2.48 -0.04
CA CYS A 79 6.00 3.00 -0.64
C CYS A 79 5.75 4.37 -1.28
N THR A 80 6.17 5.44 -0.64
CA THR A 80 6.08 6.80 -1.19
C THR A 80 7.15 7.06 -2.24
N GLY A 81 8.34 6.46 -2.08
CA GLY A 81 9.48 6.65 -2.98
C GLY A 81 9.17 6.31 -4.44
N SER A 82 8.45 5.22 -4.70
CA SER A 82 8.02 4.86 -6.06
C SER A 82 7.10 5.92 -6.67
N SER A 83 6.18 6.48 -5.88
CA SER A 83 5.26 7.52 -6.34
C SER A 83 5.98 8.83 -6.70
N TYR A 84 6.97 9.22 -5.88
CA TYR A 84 7.77 10.42 -6.16
C TYR A 84 8.65 10.26 -7.39
N LEU A 85 9.22 9.08 -7.58
CA LEU A 85 10.10 8.79 -8.71
C LEU A 85 9.36 8.71 -10.04
N LEU A 86 8.15 8.15 -10.05
CA LEU A 86 7.36 7.91 -11.27
C LEU A 86 6.38 9.05 -11.58
N GLY A 87 6.14 9.91 -10.62
CA GLY A 87 5.18 11.01 -10.70
C GLY A 87 3.75 10.59 -10.34
N HIS A 88 3.09 11.44 -9.57
CA HIS A 88 1.77 11.18 -8.99
C HIS A 88 0.73 10.76 -10.04
N ALA A 89 0.57 11.53 -11.11
CA ALA A 89 -0.47 11.27 -12.13
C ALA A 89 -0.30 9.89 -12.80
N SER A 90 0.95 9.50 -13.10
CA SER A 90 1.25 8.20 -13.72
C SER A 90 0.94 7.05 -12.78
N VAL A 91 1.31 7.19 -11.52
CA VAL A 91 1.03 6.19 -10.48
C VAL A 91 -0.47 6.01 -10.30
N GLU A 92 -1.22 7.09 -10.12
CA GLU A 92 -2.67 7.01 -9.88
C GLU A 92 -3.43 6.43 -11.07
N ALA A 93 -3.07 6.78 -12.31
CA ALA A 93 -3.67 6.19 -13.51
C ALA A 93 -3.43 4.68 -13.59
N SER A 94 -2.21 4.24 -13.28
CA SER A 94 -1.85 2.82 -13.25
C SER A 94 -2.59 2.06 -12.16
N LEU A 95 -2.70 2.63 -10.96
CA LEU A 95 -3.41 2.02 -9.85
C LEU A 95 -4.93 1.99 -10.07
N ALA A 96 -5.49 2.98 -10.72
CA ALA A 96 -6.90 2.97 -11.13
C ALA A 96 -7.19 1.82 -12.09
N THR A 97 -6.33 1.62 -13.09
CA THR A 97 -6.42 0.50 -14.03
C THR A 97 -6.29 -0.84 -13.31
N LEU A 98 -5.33 -0.97 -12.41
CA LEU A 98 -5.12 -2.18 -11.62
C LEU A 98 -6.31 -2.48 -10.71
N SER A 99 -6.84 -1.45 -10.04
CA SER A 99 -8.03 -1.56 -9.18
C SER A 99 -9.26 -2.04 -9.97
N ALA A 100 -9.49 -1.49 -11.17
CA ALA A 100 -10.59 -1.90 -12.03
C ALA A 100 -10.46 -3.37 -12.47
N ARG A 101 -9.26 -3.78 -12.90
CA ARG A 101 -8.99 -5.17 -13.32
C ARG A 101 -9.17 -6.16 -12.19
N ARG A 102 -8.81 -5.81 -10.97
CA ARG A 102 -8.88 -6.66 -9.78
C ARG A 102 -10.21 -6.57 -9.04
N GLN A 103 -11.06 -5.65 -9.43
CA GLN A 103 -12.29 -5.29 -8.69
C GLN A 103 -12.00 -5.05 -7.20
N GLN A 104 -10.85 -4.43 -6.92
CA GLN A 104 -10.36 -4.20 -5.58
C GLN A 104 -9.67 -2.84 -5.51
N SER A 105 -9.98 -2.04 -4.50
CA SER A 105 -9.33 -0.74 -4.29
C SER A 105 -7.85 -0.91 -3.98
N VAL A 106 -6.98 -0.32 -4.79
CA VAL A 106 -5.53 -0.25 -4.58
C VAL A 106 -5.14 1.22 -4.44
N ILE A 107 -4.54 1.59 -3.32
CA ILE A 107 -4.30 2.98 -2.92
C ILE A 107 -2.81 3.17 -2.64
N SER A 108 -2.20 4.20 -3.25
CA SER A 108 -0.82 4.56 -2.93
C SER A 108 -0.71 5.29 -1.59
N ALA A 109 0.43 5.16 -0.91
CA ALA A 109 0.73 5.94 0.28
C ALA A 109 0.72 7.45 -0.01
N ALA A 110 1.21 7.87 -1.19
CA ALA A 110 1.20 9.28 -1.59
C ALA A 110 -0.22 9.83 -1.70
N ALA A 111 -1.13 9.11 -2.37
CA ALA A 111 -2.54 9.52 -2.47
C ALA A 111 -3.25 9.51 -1.10
N ALA A 112 -2.92 8.57 -0.22
CA ALA A 112 -3.46 8.52 1.13
C ALA A 112 -3.02 9.73 1.96
N ILE A 113 -1.76 10.14 1.86
CA ILE A 113 -1.21 11.34 2.52
C ILE A 113 -1.91 12.59 1.99
N GLU A 114 -2.03 12.74 0.68
CA GLU A 114 -2.72 13.87 0.06
C GLU A 114 -4.18 13.99 0.54
N ARG A 115 -4.91 12.89 0.55
CA ARG A 115 -6.30 12.87 1.06
C ARG A 115 -6.37 13.26 2.53
N ALA A 116 -5.46 12.76 3.36
CA ALA A 116 -5.40 13.10 4.78
C ALA A 116 -5.14 14.59 4.99
N LEU A 117 -4.17 15.18 4.28
CA LEU A 117 -3.85 16.60 4.34
C LEU A 117 -5.05 17.47 3.90
N ASN A 118 -5.72 17.09 2.83
CA ASN A 118 -6.91 17.77 2.36
C ASN A 118 -8.06 17.70 3.38
N GLN A 119 -8.25 16.56 4.02
CA GLN A 119 -9.30 16.35 5.02
C GLN A 119 -9.12 17.22 6.27
N ILE A 120 -7.88 17.47 6.69
CA ILE A 120 -7.59 18.38 7.81
C ILE A 120 -7.46 19.84 7.39
N GLY A 121 -7.68 20.16 6.11
CA GLY A 121 -7.60 21.54 5.59
C GLY A 121 -6.19 22.11 5.58
N ALA A 122 -5.15 21.29 5.51
CA ALA A 122 -3.76 21.73 5.48
C ALA A 122 -3.50 22.58 4.23
N ARG A 123 -3.01 23.81 4.41
CA ARG A 123 -2.65 24.72 3.31
C ARG A 123 -1.14 24.82 3.10
N SER A 124 -0.38 24.45 4.10
CA SER A 124 1.08 24.40 4.05
C SER A 124 1.56 23.27 4.95
N ILE A 125 2.65 22.63 4.57
CA ILE A 125 3.30 21.58 5.33
C ILE A 125 4.79 21.88 5.45
N ALA A 126 5.41 21.43 6.52
CA ALA A 126 6.86 21.31 6.63
C ALA A 126 7.23 19.84 6.47
N LEU A 127 8.21 19.55 5.62
CA LEU A 127 8.73 18.22 5.41
C LEU A 127 10.09 18.11 6.10
N ILE A 128 10.25 17.09 6.92
CA ILE A 128 11.53 16.74 7.55
C ILE A 128 11.96 15.41 6.94
N CYS A 129 13.13 15.40 6.29
CA CYS A 129 13.70 14.22 5.63
C CYS A 129 15.00 13.79 6.33
#